data_e1e5c543fe4a60f25936b0631a0b64b3
#
_entry.id   e1e5c543fe4a60f25936b0631a0b64b3
#
_cell.length_a   1.000
_cell.length_b   1.000
_cell.length_c   1.000
_cell.angle_alpha   90.00
_cell.angle_beta   90.00
_cell.angle_gamma   90.00
#
_symmetry.space_group_name_H-M   'P 1'
#
loop_
_entity.id
_entity.type
_entity.pdbx_description
1 polymer ?
#
loop_
_entity_poly.entity_id
_entity_poly.type
_entity_poly.pdbx_seq_one_letter_code
_entity_poly.pdbx_strand_id
1 'polypeptide(L)'
;GEFTQTIQILDTENLPQGDLLIQVKYSSLNYKDALSATGNKGVTKKYPHTPGIDAAGIVVASKSDLFAVGDEVIVSGNDLGMNTPGGFGEYISVPADWTVKLPAGLTLKEAMIIGTAGFTAGISVTRLAELVKPEDGKIIVTGATGGVGSVALSILSKLGYYTVAVSGKETEYEFLKQAGANEIISREAFQAIENKPILSAQYAGGIDTVGGSILEKVIKSLNPLGAVTTCGSVSSTQ
;
A
#
# COMPACT_ATOMS: atom_id res chain seq x y z
N GLY A 1 -20.89 19.63 -0.45
CA GLY A 1 -20.31 20.42 0.65
C GLY A 1 -18.81 20.37 0.57
N GLU A 2 -18.14 21.37 1.08
CA GLU A 2 -16.68 21.42 1.17
C GLU A 2 -16.23 20.61 2.39
N PHE A 3 -15.21 19.77 2.22
CA PHE A 3 -14.60 19.03 3.32
C PHE A 3 -13.46 19.85 3.91
N THR A 4 -13.52 20.10 5.20
CA THR A 4 -12.47 20.82 5.94
C THR A 4 -11.72 19.85 6.85
N GLN A 5 -10.44 20.11 7.06
CA GLN A 5 -9.56 19.35 7.94
C GLN A 5 -9.21 20.23 9.15
N THR A 6 -9.42 19.71 10.34
CA THR A 6 -9.10 20.40 11.61
C THR A 6 -8.44 19.44 12.58
N ILE A 7 -7.58 19.96 13.45
CA ILE A 7 -7.09 19.21 14.61
C ILE A 7 -8.02 19.53 15.78
N GLN A 8 -8.51 18.48 16.44
CA GLN A 8 -9.42 18.59 17.58
C GLN A 8 -8.91 17.74 18.74
N ILE A 9 -9.17 18.19 19.95
CA ILE A 9 -8.98 17.40 21.17
C ILE A 9 -10.31 16.69 21.44
N LEU A 10 -10.25 15.35 21.46
CA LEU A 10 -11.38 14.49 21.75
C LEU A 10 -11.06 13.62 22.96
N ASP A 11 -12.06 13.35 23.79
CA ASP A 11 -11.91 12.39 24.88
C ASP A 11 -11.86 10.96 24.32
N THR A 12 -10.99 10.12 24.86
CA THR A 12 -10.88 8.71 24.49
C THR A 12 -12.16 7.92 24.80
N GLU A 13 -12.99 8.39 25.73
CA GLU A 13 -14.31 7.81 26.01
C GLU A 13 -15.28 7.90 24.83
N ASN A 14 -15.04 8.83 23.89
CA ASN A 14 -15.83 8.98 22.67
C ASN A 14 -15.38 8.05 21.53
N LEU A 15 -14.28 7.30 21.70
CA LEU A 15 -13.88 6.29 20.74
C LEU A 15 -14.84 5.11 20.74
N PRO A 16 -15.00 4.37 19.63
CA PRO A 16 -15.78 3.14 19.61
C PRO A 16 -15.31 2.17 20.69
N GLN A 17 -16.23 1.37 21.23
CA GLN A 17 -15.87 0.34 22.19
C GLN A 17 -15.16 -0.81 21.47
N GLY A 18 -13.81 -0.88 21.64
CA GLY A 18 -12.97 -2.00 21.22
C GLY A 18 -12.47 -2.81 22.42
N ASP A 19 -11.75 -3.88 22.13
CA ASP A 19 -11.08 -4.70 23.13
C ASP A 19 -9.78 -4.06 23.60
N LEU A 20 -9.13 -3.29 22.74
CA LEU A 20 -7.85 -2.64 23.00
C LEU A 20 -7.95 -1.13 22.81
N LEU A 21 -7.39 -0.38 23.77
CA LEU A 21 -7.05 1.03 23.61
C LEU A 21 -5.55 1.11 23.36
N ILE A 22 -5.16 1.68 22.22
CA ILE A 22 -3.77 1.75 21.78
C ILE A 22 -3.35 3.20 21.66
N GLN A 23 -2.24 3.57 22.33
CA GLN A 23 -1.59 4.84 22.11
C GLN A 23 -0.74 4.76 20.82
N VAL A 24 -1.16 5.45 19.78
CA VAL A 24 -0.49 5.47 18.48
C VAL A 24 0.84 6.22 18.61
N LYS A 25 1.91 5.62 18.12
CA LYS A 25 3.24 6.22 18.05
C LYS A 25 3.61 6.58 16.62
N TYR A 26 3.19 5.77 15.66
CA TYR A 26 3.43 5.96 14.24
C TYR A 26 2.21 5.51 13.44
N SER A 27 2.01 6.15 12.30
CA SER A 27 1.04 5.79 11.28
C SER A 27 1.70 5.92 9.91
N SER A 28 1.13 5.29 8.87
CA SER A 28 1.57 5.44 7.49
C SER A 28 0.57 6.24 6.67
N LEU A 29 1.04 6.81 5.55
CA LEU A 29 0.19 7.55 4.61
C LEU A 29 -0.19 6.64 3.43
N ASN A 30 -1.48 6.49 3.19
CA ASN A 30 -2.02 5.68 2.10
C ASN A 30 -2.97 6.51 1.24
N TYR A 31 -3.11 6.13 -0.03
CA TYR A 31 -4.05 6.79 -0.95
C TYR A 31 -5.49 6.78 -0.40
N LYS A 32 -5.86 5.72 0.30
CA LYS A 32 -7.17 5.58 0.94
C LYS A 32 -7.42 6.64 2.02
N ASP A 33 -6.39 7.05 2.74
CA ASP A 33 -6.50 8.13 3.75
C ASP A 33 -6.82 9.47 3.09
N ALA A 34 -6.20 9.76 1.95
CA ALA A 34 -6.52 10.95 1.17
C ALA A 34 -7.96 10.92 0.65
N LEU A 35 -8.45 9.77 0.18
CA LEU A 35 -9.84 9.60 -0.24
C LEU A 35 -10.80 9.81 0.94
N SER A 36 -10.48 9.27 2.12
CA SER A 36 -11.26 9.52 3.33
C SER A 36 -11.29 11.01 3.68
N ALA A 37 -10.12 11.66 3.74
CA ALA A 37 -10.00 13.07 4.09
C ALA A 37 -10.72 14.03 3.11
N THR A 38 -10.90 13.62 1.86
CA THR A 38 -11.57 14.42 0.81
C THR A 38 -13.05 14.07 0.60
N GLY A 39 -13.61 13.20 1.44
CA GLY A 39 -15.04 12.93 1.43
C GLY A 39 -15.52 11.85 0.47
N ASN A 40 -14.63 10.95 0.03
CA ASN A 40 -15.01 9.84 -0.83
C ASN A 40 -15.90 8.84 -0.07
N LYS A 41 -17.18 8.78 -0.47
CA LYS A 41 -18.19 7.92 0.17
C LYS A 41 -17.97 6.41 -0.03
N GLY A 42 -17.13 6.02 -0.99
CA GLY A 42 -16.68 4.64 -1.16
C GLY A 42 -15.70 4.20 -0.07
N VAL A 43 -15.07 5.15 0.62
CA VAL A 43 -14.12 4.89 1.71
C VAL A 43 -14.75 5.21 3.07
N THR A 44 -15.23 6.44 3.27
CA THR A 44 -15.80 6.88 4.55
C THR A 44 -17.23 7.36 4.37
N LYS A 45 -18.15 6.74 5.09
CA LYS A 45 -19.59 7.00 4.96
C LYS A 45 -20.08 8.12 5.90
N LYS A 46 -19.45 8.26 7.08
CA LYS A 46 -19.89 9.19 8.13
C LYS A 46 -18.77 10.16 8.50
N TYR A 47 -19.12 11.43 8.73
CA TYR A 47 -18.23 12.50 9.16
C TYR A 47 -18.85 13.23 10.37
N PRO A 48 -18.05 13.86 11.26
CA PRO A 48 -16.58 13.97 11.21
C PRO A 48 -15.90 12.63 11.40
N HIS A 49 -14.65 12.49 10.86
CA HIS A 49 -13.90 11.23 10.89
C HIS A 49 -12.40 11.48 10.98
N THR A 50 -11.68 10.59 11.68
CA THR A 50 -10.23 10.57 11.74
C THR A 50 -9.69 9.51 10.80
N PRO A 51 -8.97 9.87 9.71
CA PRO A 51 -8.35 8.91 8.80
C PRO A 51 -7.16 8.17 9.40
N GLY A 52 -6.52 7.31 8.61
CA GLY A 52 -5.33 6.54 8.95
C GLY A 52 -5.63 5.05 9.03
N ILE A 53 -5.43 4.33 7.91
CA ILE A 53 -5.74 2.88 7.84
C ILE A 53 -4.67 2.00 8.46
N ASP A 54 -3.56 2.59 8.91
CA ASP A 54 -2.45 1.93 9.59
C ASP A 54 -2.11 2.64 10.89
N ALA A 55 -1.78 1.86 11.93
CA ALA A 55 -1.27 2.37 13.19
C ALA A 55 -0.29 1.39 13.82
N ALA A 56 0.76 1.90 14.44
CA ALA A 56 1.63 1.15 15.34
C ALA A 56 1.75 1.90 16.66
N GLY A 57 1.65 1.19 17.76
CA GLY A 57 1.60 1.83 19.06
C GLY A 57 1.69 0.86 20.24
N ILE A 58 1.35 1.35 21.42
CA ILE A 58 1.44 0.64 22.68
C ILE A 58 0.04 0.45 23.24
N VAL A 59 -0.30 -0.76 23.64
CA VAL A 59 -1.56 -1.06 24.35
C VAL A 59 -1.57 -0.37 25.71
N VAL A 60 -2.55 0.47 25.97
CA VAL A 60 -2.72 1.19 27.24
C VAL A 60 -3.91 0.69 28.07
N ALA A 61 -4.85 0.00 27.41
CA ALA A 61 -5.90 -0.78 28.10
C ALA A 61 -6.28 -1.98 27.24
N SER A 62 -6.57 -3.11 27.89
CA SER A 62 -6.95 -4.36 27.23
C SER A 62 -8.09 -5.05 27.98
N LYS A 63 -9.05 -5.56 27.21
CA LYS A 63 -10.09 -6.51 27.64
C LYS A 63 -9.85 -7.91 27.08
N SER A 64 -8.76 -8.10 26.31
CA SER A 64 -8.41 -9.34 25.63
C SER A 64 -7.32 -10.09 26.41
N ASP A 65 -7.42 -11.40 26.47
CA ASP A 65 -6.38 -12.28 27.04
C ASP A 65 -5.16 -12.42 26.13
N LEU A 66 -5.25 -11.97 24.86
CA LEU A 66 -4.17 -12.08 23.87
C LEU A 66 -3.15 -10.94 23.97
N PHE A 67 -3.54 -9.80 24.56
CA PHE A 67 -2.72 -8.58 24.63
C PHE A 67 -2.71 -8.02 26.03
N ALA A 68 -1.52 -7.66 26.51
CA ALA A 68 -1.31 -6.99 27.78
C ALA A 68 -1.04 -5.49 27.60
N VAL A 69 -1.31 -4.71 28.65
CA VAL A 69 -0.85 -3.31 28.71
C VAL A 69 0.67 -3.27 28.61
N GLY A 70 1.18 -2.42 27.72
CA GLY A 70 2.59 -2.31 27.38
C GLY A 70 3.02 -3.08 26.13
N ASP A 71 2.17 -3.97 25.59
CA ASP A 71 2.49 -4.66 24.33
C ASP A 71 2.64 -3.64 23.19
N GLU A 72 3.70 -3.77 22.38
CA GLU A 72 3.87 -3.06 21.11
C GLU A 72 3.10 -3.80 20.02
N VAL A 73 2.28 -3.07 19.28
CA VAL A 73 1.31 -3.65 18.34
C VAL A 73 1.20 -2.87 17.04
N ILE A 74 0.69 -3.57 16.03
CA ILE A 74 0.36 -3.05 14.70
C ILE A 74 -1.13 -3.30 14.44
N VAL A 75 -1.81 -2.31 13.87
CA VAL A 75 -3.16 -2.43 13.32
C VAL A 75 -3.13 -1.91 11.90
N SER A 76 -3.51 -2.75 10.94
CA SER A 76 -3.53 -2.38 9.52
C SER A 76 -4.79 -2.92 8.84
N GLY A 77 -5.40 -2.08 8.02
CA GLY A 77 -6.60 -2.47 7.26
C GLY A 77 -7.84 -2.62 8.12
N ASN A 78 -8.64 -3.66 7.85
CA ASN A 78 -9.99 -3.81 8.38
C ASN A 78 -10.82 -2.55 8.11
N ASP A 79 -11.53 -2.01 9.11
CA ASP A 79 -12.29 -0.76 8.98
C ASP A 79 -11.59 0.45 9.63
N LEU A 80 -10.33 0.29 10.08
CA LEU A 80 -9.53 1.37 10.66
C LEU A 80 -9.36 2.51 9.65
N GLY A 81 -9.61 3.75 10.08
CA GLY A 81 -9.47 4.94 9.23
C GLY A 81 -10.49 5.05 8.10
N MET A 82 -11.46 4.12 8.02
CA MET A 82 -12.55 4.15 7.04
C MET A 82 -13.89 4.57 7.68
N ASN A 83 -14.45 3.77 8.55
CA ASN A 83 -15.65 4.14 9.35
C ASN A 83 -15.36 4.04 10.86
N THR A 84 -14.22 3.49 11.25
CA THR A 84 -13.67 3.49 12.60
C THR A 84 -12.55 4.53 12.65
N PRO A 85 -12.47 5.40 13.69
CA PRO A 85 -11.41 6.39 13.85
C PRO A 85 -10.02 5.77 13.69
N GLY A 86 -9.18 6.38 12.87
CA GLY A 86 -7.94 5.81 12.40
C GLY A 86 -6.67 6.33 13.07
N GLY A 87 -5.54 5.87 12.54
CA GLY A 87 -4.21 6.05 13.09
C GLY A 87 -3.66 7.48 13.05
N PHE A 88 -4.36 8.45 12.45
CA PHE A 88 -3.98 9.88 12.54
C PHE A 88 -4.45 10.53 13.84
N GLY A 89 -5.09 9.78 14.74
CA GLY A 89 -5.34 10.16 16.12
C GLY A 89 -4.26 9.65 17.07
N GLU A 90 -4.11 10.29 18.24
CA GLU A 90 -3.17 9.85 19.27
C GLU A 90 -3.57 8.50 19.92
N TYR A 91 -4.83 8.16 19.88
CA TYR A 91 -5.39 6.91 20.39
C TYR A 91 -6.37 6.32 19.41
N ILE A 92 -6.36 4.99 19.34
CA ILE A 92 -7.38 4.19 18.64
C ILE A 92 -7.95 3.15 19.59
N SER A 93 -9.23 2.84 19.42
CA SER A 93 -9.90 1.74 20.12
C SER A 93 -10.42 0.74 19.10
N VAL A 94 -9.91 -0.48 19.15
CA VAL A 94 -10.10 -1.49 18.11
C VAL A 94 -10.36 -2.88 18.70
N PRO A 95 -11.01 -3.78 17.94
CA PRO A 95 -11.09 -5.20 18.27
C PRO A 95 -9.69 -5.85 18.34
N ALA A 96 -9.53 -6.85 19.19
CA ALA A 96 -8.25 -7.56 19.34
C ALA A 96 -7.86 -8.34 18.06
N ASP A 97 -8.81 -8.84 17.31
CA ASP A 97 -8.60 -9.59 16.05
C ASP A 97 -8.07 -8.72 14.88
N TRP A 98 -8.13 -7.37 15.01
CA TRP A 98 -7.50 -6.46 14.06
C TRP A 98 -6.02 -6.21 14.37
N THR A 99 -5.54 -6.68 15.50
CA THR A 99 -4.26 -6.30 16.09
C THR A 99 -3.26 -7.44 16.01
N VAL A 100 -2.02 -7.11 15.70
CA VAL A 100 -0.89 -8.04 15.67
C VAL A 100 0.20 -7.51 16.57
N LYS A 101 0.83 -8.38 17.38
CA LYS A 101 2.03 -8.01 18.15
C LYS A 101 3.15 -7.62 17.20
N LEU A 102 3.91 -6.59 17.56
CA LEU A 102 5.08 -6.17 16.77
C LEU A 102 6.06 -7.35 16.66
N PRO A 103 6.42 -7.79 15.44
CA PRO A 103 7.39 -8.87 15.26
C PRO A 103 8.76 -8.50 15.84
N ALA A 104 9.44 -9.48 16.43
CA ALA A 104 10.80 -9.28 16.93
C ALA A 104 11.74 -8.81 15.80
N GLY A 105 12.57 -7.82 16.09
CA GLY A 105 13.51 -7.23 15.14
C GLY A 105 12.97 -6.06 14.34
N LEU A 106 11.68 -5.69 14.50
CA LEU A 106 11.11 -4.45 13.96
C LEU A 106 10.87 -3.43 15.07
N THR A 107 10.98 -2.18 14.73
CA THR A 107 10.49 -1.06 15.53
C THR A 107 9.09 -0.63 15.06
N LEU A 108 8.32 0.04 15.91
CA LEU A 108 7.02 0.61 15.54
C LEU A 108 7.13 1.54 14.32
N LYS A 109 8.23 2.28 14.21
CA LYS A 109 8.50 3.15 13.05
C LYS A 109 8.69 2.34 11.77
N GLU A 110 9.52 1.31 11.80
CA GLU A 110 9.76 0.45 10.63
C GLU A 110 8.51 -0.28 10.20
N ALA A 111 7.68 -0.74 11.16
CA ALA A 111 6.39 -1.32 10.86
C ALA A 111 5.50 -0.36 10.04
N MET A 112 5.53 0.94 10.34
CA MET A 112 4.75 1.94 9.59
C MET A 112 5.45 2.43 8.31
N ILE A 113 6.76 2.28 8.18
CA ILE A 113 7.45 2.44 6.90
C ILE A 113 7.01 1.33 5.92
N ILE A 114 6.81 0.11 6.41
CA ILE A 114 6.25 -1.00 5.64
C ILE A 114 4.75 -0.73 5.38
N GLY A 115 3.94 -0.61 6.41
CA GLY A 115 2.51 -0.33 6.37
C GLY A 115 1.71 -1.21 5.40
N THR A 116 0.52 -0.78 5.07
CA THR A 116 -0.34 -1.44 4.07
C THR A 116 0.33 -1.50 2.69
N ALA A 117 1.12 -0.50 2.31
CA ALA A 117 1.80 -0.48 1.01
C ALA A 117 2.84 -1.61 0.89
N GLY A 118 3.69 -1.78 1.92
CA GLY A 118 4.68 -2.86 1.93
C GLY A 118 4.05 -4.24 2.05
N PHE A 119 3.00 -4.39 2.85
CA PHE A 119 2.23 -5.63 2.93
C PHE A 119 1.62 -6.02 1.58
N THR A 120 1.02 -5.05 0.87
CA THR A 120 0.47 -5.25 -0.47
C THR A 120 1.54 -5.64 -1.48
N ALA A 121 2.70 -4.98 -1.44
CA ALA A 121 3.85 -5.31 -2.28
C ALA A 121 4.34 -6.75 -2.00
N GLY A 122 4.46 -7.13 -0.72
CA GLY A 122 4.86 -8.48 -0.32
C GLY A 122 3.93 -9.55 -0.86
N ILE A 123 2.62 -9.39 -0.70
CA ILE A 123 1.62 -10.33 -1.26
C ILE A 123 1.74 -10.39 -2.79
N SER A 124 1.84 -9.23 -3.46
CA SER A 124 1.92 -9.15 -4.91
C SER A 124 3.15 -9.90 -5.45
N VAL A 125 4.31 -9.67 -4.84
CA VAL A 125 5.55 -10.36 -5.23
C VAL A 125 5.47 -11.87 -4.93
N THR A 126 4.96 -12.26 -3.76
CA THR A 126 4.82 -13.68 -3.40
C THR A 126 3.94 -14.42 -4.41
N ARG A 127 2.80 -13.86 -4.77
CA ARG A 127 1.89 -14.45 -5.77
C ARG A 127 2.51 -14.49 -7.16
N LEU A 128 3.22 -13.44 -7.57
CA LEU A 128 3.93 -13.44 -8.83
C LEU A 128 5.00 -14.54 -8.88
N ALA A 129 5.78 -14.70 -7.81
CA ALA A 129 6.86 -15.66 -7.71
C ALA A 129 6.42 -17.14 -7.69
N GLU A 130 5.14 -17.40 -7.43
CA GLU A 130 4.57 -18.76 -7.61
C GLU A 130 4.53 -19.17 -9.09
N LEU A 131 4.36 -18.19 -10.01
CA LEU A 131 4.12 -18.42 -11.44
C LEU A 131 5.31 -18.02 -12.31
N VAL A 132 6.11 -17.04 -11.92
CA VAL A 132 7.19 -16.45 -12.72
C VAL A 132 8.48 -16.50 -11.92
N LYS A 133 9.57 -16.99 -12.55
CA LYS A 133 10.90 -17.08 -11.95
C LYS A 133 11.83 -16.00 -12.51
N PRO A 134 12.93 -15.64 -11.83
CA PRO A 134 13.89 -14.64 -12.32
C PRO A 134 14.41 -14.91 -13.73
N GLU A 135 14.59 -16.17 -14.10
CA GLU A 135 15.08 -16.60 -15.42
C GLU A 135 14.05 -16.51 -16.55
N ASP A 136 12.76 -16.34 -16.23
CA ASP A 136 11.70 -16.26 -17.24
C ASP A 136 11.69 -14.92 -17.98
N GLY A 137 12.33 -13.88 -17.41
CA GLY A 137 12.49 -12.58 -18.05
C GLY A 137 12.18 -11.37 -17.17
N LYS A 138 11.90 -10.24 -17.81
CA LYS A 138 11.71 -8.95 -17.15
C LYS A 138 10.36 -8.88 -16.43
N ILE A 139 10.36 -8.23 -15.26
CA ILE A 139 9.15 -7.88 -14.51
C ILE A 139 8.90 -6.37 -14.61
N ILE A 140 7.73 -5.99 -15.11
CA ILE A 140 7.34 -4.58 -15.17
C ILE A 140 6.59 -4.16 -13.90
N VAL A 141 6.94 -3.01 -13.33
CA VAL A 141 6.28 -2.43 -12.15
C VAL A 141 5.74 -1.04 -12.53
N THR A 142 4.43 -0.87 -12.52
CA THR A 142 3.78 0.41 -12.78
C THR A 142 3.53 1.19 -11.49
N GLY A 143 3.45 2.52 -11.57
CA GLY A 143 3.36 3.36 -10.39
C GLY A 143 4.55 3.18 -9.46
N ALA A 144 5.72 2.95 -10.04
CA ALA A 144 6.94 2.51 -9.37
C ALA A 144 7.45 3.45 -8.27
N THR A 145 7.13 4.74 -8.30
CA THR A 145 7.48 5.72 -7.25
C THR A 145 6.48 5.77 -6.09
N GLY A 146 5.37 5.03 -6.18
CA GLY A 146 4.41 4.91 -5.09
C GLY A 146 4.87 3.92 -4.01
N GLY A 147 4.20 3.93 -2.84
CA GLY A 147 4.57 3.06 -1.72
C GLY A 147 4.61 1.57 -2.10
N VAL A 148 3.59 1.05 -2.78
CA VAL A 148 3.56 -0.36 -3.22
C VAL A 148 4.62 -0.62 -4.28
N GLY A 149 4.71 0.22 -5.32
CA GLY A 149 5.62 0.00 -6.45
C GLY A 149 7.09 0.02 -6.04
N SER A 150 7.51 0.97 -5.20
CA SER A 150 8.91 1.08 -4.76
C SER A 150 9.34 -0.09 -3.85
N VAL A 151 8.46 -0.51 -2.95
CA VAL A 151 8.73 -1.69 -2.12
C VAL A 151 8.76 -2.97 -2.96
N ALA A 152 7.84 -3.11 -3.92
CA ALA A 152 7.83 -4.24 -4.85
C ALA A 152 9.14 -4.33 -5.65
N LEU A 153 9.64 -3.20 -6.19
CA LEU A 153 10.94 -3.15 -6.86
C LEU A 153 12.06 -3.66 -5.96
N SER A 154 12.11 -3.18 -4.71
CA SER A 154 13.15 -3.58 -3.76
C SER A 154 13.10 -5.07 -3.43
N ILE A 155 11.92 -5.65 -3.26
CA ILE A 155 11.76 -7.09 -3.00
C ILE A 155 12.15 -7.88 -4.24
N LEU A 156 11.65 -7.55 -5.42
CA LEU A 156 11.96 -8.22 -6.69
C LEU A 156 13.46 -8.22 -6.99
N SER A 157 14.10 -7.06 -6.82
CA SER A 157 15.55 -6.91 -7.02
C SER A 157 16.35 -7.81 -6.08
N LYS A 158 15.98 -7.89 -4.79
CA LYS A 158 16.61 -8.78 -3.81
C LYS A 158 16.40 -10.26 -4.12
N LEU A 159 15.30 -10.60 -4.77
CA LEU A 159 15.01 -11.97 -5.23
C LEU A 159 15.66 -12.31 -6.60
N GLY A 160 16.42 -11.39 -7.18
CA GLY A 160 17.16 -11.59 -8.42
C GLY A 160 16.36 -11.37 -9.71
N TYR A 161 15.17 -10.78 -9.65
CA TYR A 161 14.41 -10.45 -10.85
C TYR A 161 14.98 -9.23 -11.57
N TYR A 162 14.94 -9.26 -12.91
CA TYR A 162 15.22 -8.09 -13.73
C TYR A 162 13.97 -7.20 -13.80
N THR A 163 14.05 -6.00 -13.25
CA THR A 163 12.91 -5.11 -13.04
C THR A 163 12.89 -3.92 -14.00
N VAL A 164 11.72 -3.60 -14.52
CA VAL A 164 11.44 -2.43 -15.36
C VAL A 164 10.43 -1.54 -14.65
N ALA A 165 10.85 -0.34 -14.24
CA ALA A 165 9.99 0.61 -13.55
C ALA A 165 9.29 1.56 -14.52
N VAL A 166 7.97 1.76 -14.38
CA VAL A 166 7.23 2.78 -15.12
C VAL A 166 6.87 3.93 -14.17
N SER A 167 7.33 5.14 -14.48
CA SER A 167 7.09 6.34 -13.66
C SER A 167 6.93 7.60 -14.52
N GLY A 168 6.02 8.49 -14.11
CA GLY A 168 5.89 9.85 -14.67
C GLY A 168 6.70 10.91 -13.89
N LYS A 169 7.58 10.51 -12.97
CA LYS A 169 8.37 11.42 -12.11
C LYS A 169 9.85 11.24 -12.44
N GLU A 170 10.37 12.02 -13.37
CA GLU A 170 11.77 11.94 -13.78
C GLU A 170 12.75 12.29 -12.65
N THR A 171 12.35 13.20 -11.74
CA THR A 171 13.13 13.56 -10.56
C THR A 171 13.41 12.39 -9.61
N GLU A 172 12.63 11.32 -9.71
CA GLU A 172 12.72 10.14 -8.84
C GLU A 172 13.51 8.98 -9.48
N TYR A 173 14.13 9.16 -10.65
CA TYR A 173 14.81 8.06 -11.33
C TYR A 173 15.99 7.50 -10.55
N GLU A 174 16.75 8.35 -9.84
CA GLU A 174 17.83 7.88 -8.98
C GLU A 174 17.30 7.05 -7.79
N PHE A 175 16.19 7.46 -7.20
CA PHE A 175 15.49 6.69 -6.17
C PHE A 175 15.04 5.32 -6.72
N LEU A 176 14.49 5.26 -7.93
CA LEU A 176 14.06 4.00 -8.55
C LEU A 176 15.23 3.06 -8.81
N LYS A 177 16.38 3.58 -9.26
CA LYS A 177 17.61 2.78 -9.42
C LYS A 177 18.07 2.21 -8.08
N GLN A 178 18.09 3.04 -7.03
CA GLN A 178 18.45 2.61 -5.67
C GLN A 178 17.45 1.58 -5.12
N ALA A 179 16.16 1.70 -5.47
CA ALA A 179 15.13 0.71 -5.13
C ALA A 179 15.27 -0.60 -5.91
N GLY A 180 16.17 -0.66 -6.91
CA GLY A 180 16.48 -1.89 -7.64
C GLY A 180 15.94 -1.94 -9.07
N ALA A 181 15.49 -0.83 -9.67
CA ALA A 181 15.09 -0.81 -11.07
C ALA A 181 16.31 -0.97 -11.99
N ASN A 182 16.29 -2.00 -12.86
CA ASN A 182 17.29 -2.21 -13.89
C ASN A 182 17.05 -1.29 -15.11
N GLU A 183 15.78 -1.08 -15.45
CA GLU A 183 15.35 -0.17 -16.51
C GLU A 183 14.25 0.76 -15.98
N ILE A 184 14.18 1.96 -16.54
CA ILE A 184 13.11 2.93 -16.23
C ILE A 184 12.50 3.41 -17.54
N ILE A 185 11.18 3.36 -17.64
CA ILE A 185 10.39 3.85 -18.77
C ILE A 185 9.54 5.00 -18.26
N SER A 186 9.54 6.14 -18.95
CA SER A 186 8.63 7.23 -18.60
C SER A 186 7.18 6.79 -18.84
N ARG A 187 6.27 7.31 -18.04
CA ARG A 187 4.82 7.03 -18.21
C ARG A 187 4.36 7.45 -19.61
N GLU A 188 4.83 8.59 -20.08
CA GLU A 188 4.52 9.15 -21.39
C GLU A 188 4.97 8.21 -22.50
N ALA A 189 6.21 7.73 -22.45
CA ALA A 189 6.73 6.76 -23.42
C ALA A 189 5.96 5.44 -23.38
N PHE A 190 5.63 4.94 -22.19
CA PHE A 190 4.83 3.72 -22.05
C PHE A 190 3.39 3.92 -22.58
N GLN A 191 2.78 5.07 -22.34
CA GLN A 191 1.46 5.41 -22.87
C GLN A 191 1.45 5.64 -24.38
N ALA A 192 2.56 6.13 -24.95
CA ALA A 192 2.69 6.36 -26.39
C ALA A 192 2.81 5.06 -27.20
N ILE A 193 3.03 3.90 -26.58
CA ILE A 193 2.99 2.61 -27.26
C ILE A 193 1.64 2.46 -27.95
N GLU A 194 1.65 2.20 -29.27
CA GLU A 194 0.44 2.07 -30.08
C GLU A 194 -0.49 0.99 -29.51
N ASN A 195 -1.78 1.33 -29.38
CA ASN A 195 -2.76 0.39 -28.80
C ASN A 195 -3.19 -0.66 -29.85
N LYS A 196 -2.40 -1.72 -29.99
CA LYS A 196 -2.73 -2.90 -30.80
C LYS A 196 -3.41 -3.97 -29.95
N PRO A 197 -4.16 -4.91 -30.56
CA PRO A 197 -4.77 -6.03 -29.85
C PRO A 197 -3.74 -6.87 -29.08
N ILE A 198 -2.55 -7.06 -29.67
CA ILE A 198 -1.40 -7.75 -29.07
C ILE A 198 -0.18 -6.88 -29.32
N LEU A 199 0.63 -6.65 -28.29
CA LEU A 199 1.92 -6.00 -28.38
C LEU A 199 3.04 -7.04 -28.45
N SER A 200 4.27 -6.61 -28.76
CA SER A 200 5.42 -7.49 -28.66
C SER A 200 5.59 -7.98 -27.24
N ALA A 201 5.71 -9.28 -27.07
CA ALA A 201 5.98 -9.90 -25.77
C ALA A 201 7.34 -9.44 -25.23
N GLN A 202 7.38 -8.87 -24.04
CA GLN A 202 8.57 -8.23 -23.46
C GLN A 202 8.76 -8.60 -22.00
N TYR A 203 7.67 -8.93 -21.28
CA TYR A 203 7.69 -9.11 -19.83
C TYR A 203 7.22 -10.50 -19.43
N ALA A 204 7.97 -11.17 -18.58
CA ALA A 204 7.54 -12.43 -17.99
C ALA A 204 6.43 -12.23 -16.96
N GLY A 205 6.39 -11.04 -16.35
CA GLY A 205 5.34 -10.71 -15.42
C GLY A 205 5.27 -9.23 -15.08
N GLY A 206 4.31 -8.85 -14.24
CA GLY A 206 4.15 -7.48 -13.81
C GLY A 206 3.47 -7.31 -12.45
N ILE A 207 3.72 -6.14 -11.85
CA ILE A 207 2.97 -5.65 -10.70
C ILE A 207 2.37 -4.30 -11.09
N ASP A 208 1.05 -4.24 -11.17
CA ASP A 208 0.34 -3.02 -11.53
C ASP A 208 -0.33 -2.36 -10.32
N THR A 209 -0.02 -1.08 -10.12
CA THR A 209 -0.61 -0.24 -9.08
C THR A 209 -1.46 0.90 -9.64
N VAL A 210 -1.62 0.98 -10.96
CA VAL A 210 -2.25 2.13 -11.66
C VAL A 210 -3.61 1.77 -12.25
N GLY A 211 -3.73 0.60 -12.87
CA GLY A 211 -4.96 0.17 -13.57
C GLY A 211 -5.16 0.83 -14.93
N GLY A 212 -6.39 0.71 -15.46
CA GLY A 212 -6.83 1.34 -16.70
C GLY A 212 -5.99 0.97 -17.92
N SER A 213 -5.76 1.94 -18.81
CA SER A 213 -5.02 1.74 -20.08
C SER A 213 -3.56 1.32 -19.87
N ILE A 214 -2.97 1.62 -18.72
CA ILE A 214 -1.61 1.17 -18.39
C ILE A 214 -1.60 -0.33 -18.14
N LEU A 215 -2.51 -0.83 -17.29
CA LEU A 215 -2.66 -2.26 -17.04
C LEU A 215 -2.98 -3.03 -18.33
N GLU A 216 -3.86 -2.49 -19.17
CA GLU A 216 -4.17 -3.08 -20.49
C GLU A 216 -2.91 -3.29 -21.32
N LYS A 217 -2.02 -2.28 -21.39
CA LYS A 217 -0.75 -2.40 -22.11
C LYS A 217 0.22 -3.37 -21.48
N VAL A 218 0.28 -3.44 -20.14
CA VAL A 218 1.07 -4.46 -19.44
C VAL A 218 0.61 -5.85 -19.86
N ILE A 219 -0.69 -6.15 -19.76
CA ILE A 219 -1.25 -7.46 -20.12
C ILE A 219 -0.94 -7.83 -21.56
N LYS A 220 -1.12 -6.87 -22.50
CA LYS A 220 -0.84 -7.06 -23.92
C LYS A 220 0.64 -7.29 -24.25
N SER A 221 1.55 -6.93 -23.36
CA SER A 221 3.01 -7.05 -23.51
C SER A 221 3.61 -8.23 -22.75
N LEU A 222 2.77 -9.06 -22.10
CA LEU A 222 3.27 -10.24 -21.39
C LEU A 222 3.73 -11.32 -22.37
N ASN A 223 4.76 -12.06 -21.97
CA ASN A 223 5.14 -13.31 -22.59
C ASN A 223 3.99 -14.34 -22.47
N PRO A 224 3.94 -15.35 -23.34
CA PRO A 224 3.04 -16.49 -23.13
C PRO A 224 3.22 -17.07 -21.72
N LEU A 225 2.11 -17.30 -21.01
CA LEU A 225 2.07 -17.73 -19.61
C LEU A 225 2.58 -16.71 -18.58
N GLY A 226 2.86 -15.48 -18.99
CA GLY A 226 3.21 -14.40 -18.08
C GLY A 226 2.06 -14.06 -17.14
N ALA A 227 2.40 -13.55 -15.94
CA ALA A 227 1.44 -13.23 -14.90
C ALA A 227 1.55 -11.78 -14.46
N VAL A 228 0.43 -11.17 -14.07
CA VAL A 228 0.39 -9.84 -13.46
C VAL A 228 -0.44 -9.83 -12.19
N THR A 229 0.07 -9.21 -11.15
CA THR A 229 -0.70 -8.88 -9.95
C THR A 229 -1.16 -7.43 -10.01
N THR A 230 -2.42 -7.18 -9.63
CA THR A 230 -3.02 -5.85 -9.65
C THR A 230 -3.48 -5.48 -8.25
N CYS A 231 -3.08 -4.31 -7.76
CA CYS A 231 -3.39 -3.89 -6.39
C CYS A 231 -3.82 -2.42 -6.28
N GLY A 232 -4.01 -1.73 -7.39
CA GLY A 232 -4.44 -0.33 -7.40
C GLY A 232 -5.28 0.02 -8.63
N SER A 233 -6.09 1.05 -8.50
CA SER A 233 -6.82 1.68 -9.59
C SER A 233 -6.86 3.17 -9.32
N VAL A 234 -5.73 3.85 -9.59
CA VAL A 234 -5.59 5.31 -9.43
C VAL A 234 -5.82 6.06 -10.74
N SER A 235 -5.86 5.37 -11.88
CA SER A 235 -6.37 5.93 -13.12
C SER A 235 -7.87 6.10 -12.97
N SER A 236 -8.37 7.33 -13.13
CA SER A 236 -9.80 7.64 -13.09
C SER A 236 -10.59 6.59 -13.89
N THR A 237 -11.54 5.96 -13.22
CA THR A 237 -12.63 5.27 -13.91
C THR A 237 -13.40 6.30 -14.71
N GLN A 238 -13.16 6.39 -16.01
CA GLN A 238 -14.17 6.89 -16.93
C GLN A 238 -15.12 5.76 -17.26
#